data_ff00333c47cf3336b439cc1ce5947380
#
_entry.id   ff00333c47cf3336b439cc1ce5947380
#
_cell.length_a   1.000
_cell.length_b   1.000
_cell.length_c   1.000
_cell.angle_alpha   90.00
_cell.angle_beta   90.00
_cell.angle_gamma   90.00
#
_symmetry.space_group_name_H-M   'P 1'
#
loop_
_entity.id
_entity.type
_entity.pdbx_description
1 polymer ?
#
loop_
_entity_poly.entity_id
_entity_poly.type
_entity_poly.pdbx_seq_one_letter_code
_entity_poly.pdbx_strand_id
1 'polypeptide(L)'
;MTIKSRLHHILIGVDDLERSRAFYRDVLEMQEVDRPPFKFAGLWFRIGDNDQHLHIIVGEGAMQRTGRPNNPQDVHFALRVPSYRETLDWLHTKGFREDLPADDLRSLMLRPNSITGHPQIYILDPDRNIIEFNCESLD
;
A
#
# COMPACT_ATOMS: atom_id res chain seq x y z
N MET A 1 -32.26 6.52 -9.91
CA MET A 1 -31.13 7.47 -9.70
C MET A 1 -29.85 6.68 -9.50
N THR A 2 -28.80 7.04 -10.19
CA THR A 2 -27.48 6.44 -9.98
C THR A 2 -26.62 7.39 -9.15
N ILE A 3 -26.05 6.89 -8.06
CA ILE A 3 -25.10 7.68 -7.26
C ILE A 3 -23.83 7.86 -8.07
N LYS A 4 -23.48 9.10 -8.36
CA LYS A 4 -22.20 9.44 -8.98
C LYS A 4 -21.14 9.51 -7.89
N SER A 5 -20.33 8.48 -7.80
CA SER A 5 -19.31 8.36 -6.76
C SER A 5 -17.94 8.06 -7.36
N ARG A 6 -16.90 8.40 -6.62
CA ARG A 6 -15.52 8.02 -6.87
C ARG A 6 -14.83 7.76 -5.55
N LEU A 7 -13.76 6.99 -5.59
CA LEU A 7 -12.96 6.77 -4.38
C LEU A 7 -12.32 8.11 -3.96
N HIS A 8 -12.51 8.51 -2.71
CA HIS A 8 -11.91 9.72 -2.15
C HIS A 8 -10.67 9.40 -1.33
N HIS A 9 -10.79 8.50 -0.38
CA HIS A 9 -9.68 8.08 0.45
C HIS A 9 -9.85 6.66 0.96
N ILE A 10 -8.72 6.08 1.38
CA ILE A 10 -8.63 4.84 2.11
C ILE A 10 -8.08 5.19 3.49
N LEU A 11 -8.63 4.61 4.54
CA LEU A 11 -8.11 4.77 5.89
C LEU A 11 -7.55 3.45 6.39
N ILE A 12 -6.32 3.49 6.90
CA ILE A 12 -5.67 2.36 7.56
C ILE A 12 -5.25 2.72 8.98
N GLY A 13 -5.17 1.71 9.84
CA GLY A 13 -4.65 1.84 11.18
C GLY A 13 -3.22 1.32 11.29
N VAL A 14 -2.43 1.97 12.12
CA VAL A 14 -1.03 1.61 12.39
C VAL A 14 -0.71 1.77 13.87
N ASP A 15 0.36 1.13 14.32
CA ASP A 15 0.81 1.22 15.71
C ASP A 15 1.73 2.43 15.95
N ASP A 16 2.54 2.79 14.96
CA ASP A 16 3.57 3.82 15.07
C ASP A 16 3.56 4.72 13.82
N LEU A 17 3.16 5.99 14.01
CA LEU A 17 3.06 6.94 12.90
C LEU A 17 4.42 7.26 12.25
N GLU A 18 5.49 7.38 13.03
CA GLU A 18 6.80 7.71 12.46
C GLU A 18 7.36 6.56 11.62
N ARG A 19 7.13 5.32 12.04
CA ARG A 19 7.47 4.14 11.24
C ARG A 19 6.66 4.10 9.94
N SER A 20 5.39 4.41 10.01
CA SER A 20 4.51 4.49 8.82
C SER A 20 4.90 5.65 7.92
N ARG A 21 5.22 6.83 8.48
CA ARG A 21 5.71 7.97 7.71
C ARG A 21 6.95 7.59 6.91
N ALA A 22 7.93 6.97 7.56
CA ALA A 22 9.16 6.51 6.89
C ALA A 22 8.84 5.53 5.76
N PHE A 23 7.91 4.62 5.95
CA PHE A 23 7.52 3.67 4.92
C PHE A 23 6.83 4.36 3.74
N TYR A 24 5.76 5.10 3.97
CA TYR A 24 4.96 5.67 2.88
C TYR A 24 5.68 6.83 2.17
N ARG A 25 6.42 7.66 2.91
CA ARG A 25 7.21 8.75 2.31
C ARG A 25 8.50 8.28 1.66
N ASP A 26 9.30 7.45 2.35
CA ASP A 26 10.67 7.16 1.93
C ASP A 26 10.79 5.85 1.13
N VAL A 27 9.93 4.86 1.41
CA VAL A 27 9.91 3.60 0.65
C VAL A 27 8.96 3.69 -0.54
N LEU A 28 7.72 4.16 -0.35
CA LEU A 28 6.75 4.28 -1.43
C LEU A 28 6.78 5.64 -2.14
N GLU A 29 7.59 6.58 -1.63
CA GLU A 29 7.78 7.91 -2.22
C GLU A 29 6.47 8.70 -2.41
N MET A 30 5.49 8.45 -1.52
CA MET A 30 4.22 9.17 -1.52
C MET A 30 4.39 10.56 -0.91
N GLN A 31 3.64 11.52 -1.44
CA GLN A 31 3.64 12.89 -0.94
C GLN A 31 2.75 13.03 0.29
N GLU A 32 3.36 13.36 1.44
CA GLU A 32 2.60 13.76 2.63
C GLU A 32 1.94 15.12 2.37
N VAL A 33 0.67 15.24 2.76
CA VAL A 33 -0.13 16.45 2.61
C VAL A 33 -0.64 16.92 3.96
N ASP A 34 -1.00 18.23 4.04
CA ASP A 34 -1.52 18.83 5.24
C ASP A 34 -2.81 18.15 5.69
N ARG A 35 -2.90 17.95 6.99
CA ARG A 35 -4.02 17.32 7.65
C ARG A 35 -4.69 18.33 8.58
N PRO A 36 -6.04 18.42 8.59
CA PRO A 36 -6.73 19.27 9.56
C PRO A 36 -6.33 18.95 11.00
N PRO A 37 -6.42 19.91 11.93
CA PRO A 37 -5.95 19.75 13.31
C PRO A 37 -6.92 18.90 14.16
N PHE A 38 -7.11 17.63 13.76
CA PHE A 38 -7.87 16.67 14.54
C PHE A 38 -7.24 16.46 15.92
N LYS A 39 -8.06 16.11 16.91
CA LYS A 39 -7.60 15.81 18.28
C LYS A 39 -6.90 14.46 18.40
N PHE A 40 -6.89 13.65 17.37
CA PHE A 40 -6.18 12.36 17.30
C PHE A 40 -5.07 12.43 16.26
N ALA A 41 -3.99 11.69 16.51
CA ALA A 41 -2.83 11.69 15.65
C ALA A 41 -3.08 10.91 14.35
N GLY A 42 -2.46 11.36 13.25
CA GLY A 42 -2.58 10.71 11.96
C GLY A 42 -1.73 11.38 10.89
N LEU A 43 -1.74 10.78 9.70
CA LEU A 43 -1.02 11.25 8.52
C LEU A 43 -1.94 11.18 7.32
N TRP A 44 -1.74 12.08 6.37
CA TRP A 44 -2.39 12.04 5.07
C TRP A 44 -1.33 12.03 3.97
N PHE A 45 -1.50 11.12 3.02
CA PHE A 45 -0.67 11.03 1.81
C PHE A 45 -1.55 11.17 0.58
N ARG A 46 -1.05 11.84 -0.44
CA ARG A 46 -1.69 11.89 -1.75
C ARG A 46 -1.34 10.63 -2.54
N ILE A 47 -2.34 10.08 -3.24
CA ILE A 47 -2.14 8.97 -4.17
C ILE A 47 -2.09 9.55 -5.59
N GLY A 48 -0.90 9.47 -6.20
CA GLY A 48 -0.68 10.00 -7.55
C GLY A 48 -0.85 11.52 -7.64
N ASP A 49 -1.31 12.01 -8.79
CA ASP A 49 -1.45 13.43 -9.08
C ASP A 49 -2.88 13.96 -8.86
N ASN A 50 -3.77 13.14 -8.32
CA ASN A 50 -5.16 13.52 -8.10
C ASN A 50 -5.45 13.77 -6.62
N ASP A 51 -6.71 13.97 -6.27
CA ASP A 51 -7.15 14.26 -4.90
C ASP A 51 -7.52 13.01 -4.08
N GLN A 52 -7.12 11.84 -4.52
CA GLN A 52 -7.27 10.61 -3.74
C GLN A 52 -6.17 10.53 -2.67
N HIS A 53 -6.56 10.12 -1.47
CA HIS A 53 -5.65 10.10 -0.32
C HIS A 53 -5.59 8.73 0.34
N LEU A 54 -4.46 8.48 0.99
CA LEU A 54 -4.30 7.48 2.04
C LEU A 54 -4.29 8.22 3.38
N HIS A 55 -5.26 7.90 4.23
CA HIS A 55 -5.34 8.41 5.59
C HIS A 55 -4.85 7.34 6.56
N ILE A 56 -3.98 7.72 7.47
CA ILE A 56 -3.38 6.82 8.46
C ILE A 56 -3.69 7.35 9.84
N ILE A 57 -4.17 6.49 10.72
CA ILE A 57 -4.38 6.81 12.13
C ILE A 57 -3.74 5.75 13.02
N VAL A 58 -3.44 6.13 14.27
CA VAL A 58 -3.09 5.13 15.28
C VAL A 58 -4.37 4.43 15.70
N GLY A 59 -4.41 3.11 15.50
CA GLY A 59 -5.60 2.31 15.78
C GLY A 59 -5.36 1.35 16.95
N GLU A 60 -6.21 1.44 17.97
CA GLU A 60 -6.24 0.45 19.05
C GLU A 60 -7.00 -0.80 18.59
N GLY A 61 -6.30 -1.92 18.49
CA GLY A 61 -6.88 -3.25 18.38
C GLY A 61 -7.63 -3.59 17.09
N ALA A 62 -8.36 -2.64 16.52
CA ALA A 62 -9.18 -2.88 15.33
C ALA A 62 -8.37 -3.21 14.07
N MET A 63 -7.10 -2.85 14.09
CA MET A 63 -6.19 -2.99 12.95
C MET A 63 -5.10 -4.02 13.23
N GLN A 64 -5.26 -4.86 14.25
CA GLN A 64 -4.25 -5.87 14.59
C GLN A 64 -4.14 -6.91 13.49
N ARG A 65 -3.08 -6.75 12.72
CA ARG A 65 -2.73 -7.68 11.65
C ARG A 65 -1.49 -8.50 12.00
N THR A 66 -1.16 -8.60 13.28
CA THR A 66 0.01 -9.32 13.79
C THR A 66 0.05 -10.75 13.24
N GLY A 67 1.17 -11.13 12.63
CA GLY A 67 1.36 -12.44 12.04
C GLY A 67 0.64 -12.70 10.72
N ARG A 68 -0.16 -11.76 10.20
CA ARG A 68 -0.82 -11.94 8.91
C ARG A 68 0.20 -11.93 7.78
N PRO A 69 0.17 -12.93 6.90
CA PRO A 69 1.08 -13.01 5.77
C PRO A 69 0.65 -12.07 4.63
N ASN A 70 1.54 -11.88 3.68
CA ASN A 70 1.25 -11.26 2.40
C ASN A 70 0.35 -12.20 1.57
N ASN A 71 -0.95 -11.98 1.66
CA ASN A 71 -1.97 -12.81 1.03
C ASN A 71 -2.84 -11.96 0.09
N PRO A 72 -2.78 -12.20 -1.23
CA PRO A 72 -3.58 -11.45 -2.21
C PRO A 72 -5.11 -11.56 -2.00
N GLN A 73 -5.58 -12.53 -1.24
CA GLN A 73 -7.02 -12.71 -0.96
C GLN A 73 -7.48 -11.99 0.31
N ASP A 74 -6.56 -11.44 1.09
CA ASP A 74 -6.90 -10.62 2.25
C ASP A 74 -7.25 -9.19 1.83
N VAL A 75 -7.86 -8.42 2.72
CA VAL A 75 -8.20 -7.03 2.44
C VAL A 75 -6.95 -6.22 2.08
N HIS A 76 -7.05 -5.48 1.00
CA HIS A 76 -5.95 -4.66 0.51
C HIS A 76 -6.49 -3.48 -0.31
N PHE A 77 -5.61 -2.53 -0.62
CA PHE A 77 -5.87 -1.52 -1.63
C PHE A 77 -4.85 -1.62 -2.75
N ALA A 78 -5.24 -1.19 -3.95
CA ALA A 78 -4.41 -1.29 -5.13
C ALA A 78 -4.06 0.09 -5.68
N LEU A 79 -2.79 0.24 -6.05
CA LEU A 79 -2.25 1.40 -6.74
C LEU A 79 -2.00 1.03 -8.20
N ARG A 80 -2.51 1.83 -9.14
CA ARG A 80 -2.20 1.66 -10.56
C ARG A 80 -0.81 2.23 -10.83
N VAL A 81 0.04 1.41 -11.46
CA VAL A 81 1.40 1.80 -11.88
C VAL A 81 1.63 1.40 -13.34
N PRO A 82 2.50 2.12 -14.07
CA PRO A 82 2.68 1.84 -15.50
C PRO A 82 3.32 0.48 -15.79
N SER A 83 4.40 0.12 -15.10
CA SER A 83 5.26 -1.00 -15.46
C SER A 83 5.47 -1.97 -14.30
N TYR A 84 5.24 -3.25 -14.56
CA TYR A 84 5.54 -4.32 -13.61
C TYR A 84 7.05 -4.44 -13.37
N ARG A 85 7.84 -4.44 -14.46
CA ARG A 85 9.30 -4.60 -14.38
C ARG A 85 9.95 -3.46 -13.58
N GLU A 86 9.63 -2.22 -13.92
CA GLU A 86 10.18 -1.05 -13.21
C GLU A 86 9.78 -1.03 -11.74
N THR A 87 8.53 -1.38 -11.44
CA THR A 87 8.04 -1.44 -10.05
C THR A 87 8.76 -2.54 -9.28
N LEU A 88 8.95 -3.72 -9.86
CA LEU A 88 9.67 -4.83 -9.25
C LEU A 88 11.13 -4.46 -8.98
N ASP A 89 11.82 -3.90 -9.97
CA ASP A 89 13.20 -3.46 -9.83
C ASP A 89 13.35 -2.42 -8.72
N TRP A 90 12.43 -1.45 -8.67
CA TRP A 90 12.41 -0.44 -7.61
C TRP A 90 12.18 -1.08 -6.22
N LEU A 91 11.24 -2.00 -6.08
CA LEU A 91 11.01 -2.71 -4.82
C LEU A 91 12.22 -3.53 -4.38
N HIS A 92 12.94 -4.14 -5.32
CA HIS A 92 14.20 -4.81 -5.01
C HIS A 92 15.24 -3.83 -4.42
N THR A 93 15.31 -2.60 -4.90
CA THR A 93 16.20 -1.57 -4.32
C THR A 93 15.81 -1.20 -2.88
N LYS A 94 14.54 -1.37 -2.53
CA LYS A 94 14.01 -1.11 -1.18
C LYS A 94 14.11 -2.34 -0.25
N GLY A 95 14.68 -3.44 -0.71
CA GLY A 95 14.94 -4.64 0.08
C GLY A 95 13.84 -5.70 0.05
N PHE A 96 12.81 -5.51 -0.76
CA PHE A 96 11.79 -6.55 -0.97
C PHE A 96 12.34 -7.71 -1.79
N ARG A 97 11.86 -8.94 -1.51
CA ARG A 97 12.31 -10.16 -2.20
C ARG A 97 11.17 -11.17 -2.35
N GLU A 98 11.14 -11.84 -3.48
CA GLU A 98 10.18 -12.91 -3.79
C GLU A 98 10.54 -14.26 -3.16
N ASP A 99 11.77 -14.44 -2.72
CA ASP A 99 12.25 -15.68 -2.10
C ASP A 99 12.08 -15.71 -0.58
N LEU A 100 11.50 -14.66 0.00
CA LEU A 100 11.19 -14.61 1.43
C LEU A 100 9.85 -15.28 1.75
N PRO A 101 9.68 -15.83 2.98
CA PRO A 101 8.38 -16.34 3.42
C PRO A 101 7.30 -15.26 3.36
N ALA A 102 6.05 -15.66 3.12
CA ALA A 102 4.92 -14.74 2.99
C ALA A 102 4.64 -13.91 4.25
N ASP A 103 5.08 -14.35 5.41
CA ASP A 103 4.95 -13.62 6.68
C ASP A 103 6.11 -12.64 6.94
N ASP A 104 7.14 -12.64 6.10
CA ASP A 104 8.21 -11.65 6.17
C ASP A 104 7.71 -10.30 5.66
N LEU A 105 8.02 -9.22 6.38
CA LEU A 105 7.61 -7.85 6.01
C LEU A 105 8.20 -7.38 4.68
N ARG A 106 9.24 -8.03 4.18
CA ARG A 106 9.88 -7.71 2.89
C ARG A 106 9.53 -8.72 1.80
N SER A 107 8.54 -9.57 2.03
CA SER A 107 8.08 -10.53 1.03
C SER A 107 7.41 -9.83 -0.15
N LEU A 108 7.64 -10.37 -1.34
CA LEU A 108 6.91 -10.05 -2.56
C LEU A 108 6.02 -11.22 -2.93
N MET A 109 4.76 -10.94 -3.23
CA MET A 109 3.87 -11.88 -3.88
C MET A 109 3.63 -11.41 -5.30
N LEU A 110 4.04 -12.21 -6.29
CA LEU A 110 4.07 -11.81 -7.70
C LEU A 110 3.02 -12.55 -8.52
N ARG A 111 2.31 -11.83 -9.37
CA ARG A 111 1.37 -12.38 -10.36
C ARG A 111 1.58 -11.71 -11.71
N PRO A 112 2.66 -12.09 -12.44
CA PRO A 112 2.97 -11.48 -13.73
C PRO A 112 1.95 -11.83 -14.82
N ASN A 113 1.26 -12.96 -14.69
CA ASN A 113 0.28 -13.47 -15.67
C ASN A 113 -1.13 -13.48 -15.08
N SER A 114 -1.57 -12.32 -14.54
CA SER A 114 -2.91 -12.22 -13.99
C SER A 114 -3.99 -12.42 -15.08
N ILE A 115 -5.06 -13.16 -14.72
CA ILE A 115 -6.22 -13.36 -15.60
C ILE A 115 -6.92 -12.06 -15.97
N THR A 116 -6.72 -10.99 -15.20
CA THR A 116 -7.26 -9.65 -15.49
C THR A 116 -6.56 -8.96 -16.66
N GLY A 117 -5.44 -9.49 -17.13
CA GLY A 117 -4.58 -8.84 -18.12
C GLY A 117 -3.64 -7.78 -17.55
N HIS A 118 -3.70 -7.55 -16.24
CA HIS A 118 -2.82 -6.61 -15.53
C HIS A 118 -1.92 -7.36 -14.55
N PRO A 119 -0.59 -7.31 -14.71
CA PRO A 119 0.34 -7.91 -13.75
C PRO A 119 0.19 -7.26 -12.38
N GLN A 120 0.43 -8.05 -11.32
CA GLN A 120 0.21 -7.61 -9.94
C GLN A 120 1.41 -7.93 -9.06
N ILE A 121 1.72 -7.02 -8.15
CA ILE A 121 2.73 -7.18 -7.10
C ILE A 121 2.08 -6.82 -5.78
N TYR A 122 2.26 -7.65 -4.75
CA TYR A 122 1.73 -7.41 -3.41
C TYR A 122 2.87 -7.26 -2.42
N ILE A 123 2.78 -6.26 -1.54
CA ILE A 123 3.71 -6.02 -0.44
C ILE A 123 2.98 -5.83 0.87
N LEU A 124 3.71 -5.89 1.97
CA LEU A 124 3.24 -5.51 3.30
C LEU A 124 3.81 -4.16 3.70
N ASP A 125 2.98 -3.32 4.34
CA ASP A 125 3.49 -2.21 5.12
C ASP A 125 4.00 -2.69 6.50
N PRO A 126 4.62 -1.83 7.34
CA PRO A 126 5.13 -2.25 8.65
C PRO A 126 4.10 -2.83 9.62
N ASP A 127 2.83 -2.53 9.43
CA ASP A 127 1.71 -3.03 10.24
C ASP A 127 0.95 -4.18 9.54
N ARG A 128 1.50 -4.71 8.45
CA ARG A 128 0.95 -5.81 7.65
C ARG A 128 -0.32 -5.47 6.90
N ASN A 129 -0.56 -4.19 6.65
CA ASN A 129 -1.54 -3.79 5.64
C ASN A 129 -0.98 -4.17 4.26
N ILE A 130 -1.85 -4.75 3.42
CA ILE A 130 -1.43 -5.24 2.10
C ILE A 130 -1.65 -4.16 1.05
N ILE A 131 -0.63 -3.93 0.24
CA ILE A 131 -0.67 -3.00 -0.88
C ILE A 131 -0.43 -3.79 -2.16
N GLU A 132 -1.35 -3.65 -3.12
CA GLU A 132 -1.21 -4.18 -4.46
C GLU A 132 -0.69 -3.08 -5.39
N PHE A 133 0.31 -3.40 -6.18
CA PHE A 133 0.63 -2.65 -7.40
C PHE A 133 -0.02 -3.36 -8.57
N ASN A 134 -1.02 -2.71 -9.15
CA ASN A 134 -1.73 -3.21 -10.34
C ASN A 134 -1.12 -2.54 -11.56
N CYS A 135 -0.39 -3.30 -12.36
CA CYS A 135 0.46 -2.76 -13.41
C CYS A 135 -0.28 -2.71 -14.76
N GLU A 136 -0.06 -1.64 -15.52
CA GLU A 136 -0.67 -1.48 -16.84
C GLU A 136 -0.06 -2.46 -17.85
N SER A 137 1.25 -2.72 -17.73
CA SER A 137 1.99 -3.63 -18.62
C SER A 137 3.10 -4.38 -17.88
N LEU A 138 3.69 -5.38 -18.55
CA LEU A 138 4.89 -6.06 -18.07
C LEU A 138 6.14 -5.18 -18.18
N ASP A 139 6.17 -4.30 -19.18
CA ASP A 139 7.31 -3.42 -19.48
C ASP A 139 7.04 -1.96 -19.13
#